data_f079cd6b6b4abe902e5dc0cec8614d6e
#
_entry.id   f079cd6b6b4abe902e5dc0cec8614d6e
#
_cell.length_a   1.000
_cell.length_b   1.000
_cell.length_c   1.000
_cell.angle_alpha   90.00
_cell.angle_beta   90.00
_cell.angle_gamma   90.00
#
_symmetry.space_group_name_H-M   'P 1'
#
loop_
_entity.id
_entity.type
_entity.pdbx_description
1 polymer ?
#
loop_
_entity_poly.entity_id
_entity_poly.type
_entity_poly.pdbx_seq_one_letter_code
_entity_poly.pdbx_strand_id
1 'polypeptide(L)'
;MGKGLWLVFPDDAEAELAAKTYGGTTFRVVGIQSAIKNLKEEDCQLQIIVNPGFNVEEWIVLEKLARPDVPMVMLNGGLDKLRGGYYPRIFYPGLYNAKERFLKNFETMYYLKALPGGWIFRKAPEDWQIVSITQEEKRGLKAAASRVLTSTAERPEYNKAIKIIEAAAREAQQSAGDGEDME
;
A
#
# COMPACT_ATOMS: atom_id res chain seq x y z
N MET A 1 2.19 3.15 28.97
CA MET A 1 2.10 3.67 27.60
C MET A 1 1.74 2.52 26.68
N GLY A 2 0.58 2.35 26.16
CA GLY A 2 0.20 1.24 25.28
C GLY A 2 -1.28 1.04 25.13
N LYS A 3 -2.07 1.41 26.11
CA LYS A 3 -3.53 1.25 26.06
C LYS A 3 -4.20 2.11 24.98
N GLY A 4 -3.57 3.22 24.57
CA GLY A 4 -4.06 4.12 23.53
C GLY A 4 -3.76 3.67 22.09
N LEU A 5 -3.01 2.59 21.86
CA LEU A 5 -2.76 2.04 20.53
C LEU A 5 -3.74 0.91 20.24
N TRP A 6 -4.48 1.05 19.14
CA TRP A 6 -5.38 0.02 18.64
C TRP A 6 -4.89 -0.56 17.32
N LEU A 7 -4.75 -1.88 17.26
CA LEU A 7 -4.62 -2.63 16.00
C LEU A 7 -6.01 -3.13 15.61
N VAL A 8 -6.51 -2.63 14.50
CA VAL A 8 -7.88 -2.91 14.04
C VAL A 8 -7.81 -3.83 12.82
N PHE A 9 -8.35 -5.02 12.94
CA PHE A 9 -8.39 -6.05 11.90
C PHE A 9 -9.77 -6.06 11.20
N PRO A 10 -9.89 -6.65 10.00
CA PRO A 10 -11.17 -6.73 9.28
C PRO A 10 -12.31 -7.30 10.11
N ASP A 11 -12.03 -8.35 10.87
CA ASP A 11 -13.01 -9.00 11.75
C ASP A 11 -12.41 -9.44 13.10
N ASP A 12 -13.28 -9.91 13.98
CA ASP A 12 -12.88 -10.33 15.32
C ASP A 12 -12.10 -11.67 15.31
N ALA A 13 -12.30 -12.54 14.31
CA ALA A 13 -11.58 -13.80 14.21
C ALA A 13 -10.10 -13.57 13.85
N GLU A 14 -9.82 -12.69 12.89
CA GLU A 14 -8.46 -12.26 12.57
C GLU A 14 -7.80 -11.54 13.75
N ALA A 15 -8.54 -10.70 14.45
CA ALA A 15 -8.07 -10.01 15.65
C ALA A 15 -7.69 -11.01 16.76
N GLU A 16 -8.51 -12.02 17.01
CA GLU A 16 -8.22 -13.08 18.00
C GLU A 16 -6.97 -13.89 17.62
N LEU A 17 -6.82 -14.23 16.33
CA LEU A 17 -5.64 -14.94 15.84
C LEU A 17 -4.37 -14.11 16.05
N ALA A 18 -4.43 -12.82 15.73
CA ALA A 18 -3.32 -11.89 15.95
C ALA A 18 -2.99 -11.76 17.45
N ALA A 19 -3.99 -11.62 18.31
CA ALA A 19 -3.81 -11.53 19.76
C ALA A 19 -3.15 -12.79 20.34
N LYS A 20 -3.52 -13.98 19.87
CA LYS A 20 -2.88 -15.25 20.25
C LYS A 20 -1.42 -15.33 19.82
N THR A 21 -1.11 -14.82 18.61
CA THR A 21 0.23 -14.87 18.05
C THR A 21 1.20 -13.92 18.76
N TYR A 22 0.72 -12.71 19.07
CA TYR A 22 1.55 -11.64 19.64
C TYR A 22 1.41 -11.51 21.17
N GLY A 23 0.74 -12.38 21.87
CA GLY A 23 0.39 -12.40 23.28
C GLY A 23 1.13 -11.45 24.22
N GLY A 24 0.48 -10.97 25.28
CA GLY A 24 1.07 -10.07 26.27
C GLY A 24 1.31 -8.63 25.79
N THR A 25 0.62 -8.19 24.73
CA THR A 25 0.76 -6.86 24.15
C THR A 25 0.18 -5.78 25.04
N THR A 26 0.81 -4.62 25.07
CA THR A 26 0.33 -3.42 25.75
C THR A 26 -0.66 -2.61 24.91
N PHE A 27 -0.96 -3.05 23.71
CA PHE A 27 -1.90 -2.43 22.78
C PHE A 27 -3.16 -3.30 22.63
N ARG A 28 -4.25 -2.68 22.21
CA ARG A 28 -5.51 -3.38 21.96
C ARG A 28 -5.52 -3.98 20.56
N VAL A 29 -5.96 -5.23 20.44
CA VAL A 29 -6.20 -5.93 19.17
C VAL A 29 -7.69 -6.20 19.07
N VAL A 30 -8.35 -5.73 17.99
CA VAL A 30 -9.81 -5.72 17.89
C VAL A 30 -10.26 -5.74 16.44
N GLY A 31 -11.40 -6.36 16.13
CA GLY A 31 -12.04 -6.28 14.82
C GLY A 31 -12.74 -4.94 14.59
N ILE A 32 -12.96 -4.54 13.35
CA ILE A 32 -13.57 -3.24 12.97
C ILE A 32 -14.90 -3.01 13.69
N GLN A 33 -15.80 -4.00 13.70
CA GLN A 33 -17.13 -3.83 14.30
C GLN A 33 -17.06 -3.67 15.82
N SER A 34 -16.20 -4.42 16.47
CA SER A 34 -15.94 -4.31 17.91
C SER A 34 -15.25 -3.00 18.25
N ALA A 35 -14.33 -2.52 17.42
CA ALA A 35 -13.72 -1.20 17.57
C ALA A 35 -14.75 -0.07 17.50
N ILE A 36 -15.68 -0.12 16.55
CA ILE A 36 -16.76 0.88 16.41
C ILE A 36 -17.64 0.92 17.67
N LYS A 37 -18.00 -0.24 18.23
CA LYS A 37 -18.83 -0.32 19.44
C LYS A 37 -18.14 0.30 20.66
N ASN A 38 -16.84 0.09 20.79
CA ASN A 38 -16.08 0.46 21.98
C ASN A 38 -15.39 1.84 21.86
N LEU A 39 -15.48 2.50 20.71
CA LEU A 39 -14.76 3.73 20.41
C LEU A 39 -15.07 4.90 21.39
N LYS A 40 -16.27 4.92 21.96
CA LYS A 40 -16.71 5.96 22.90
C LYS A 40 -16.28 5.70 24.34
N GLU A 41 -16.01 4.44 24.68
CA GLU A 41 -15.80 4.00 26.04
C GLU A 41 -14.32 3.89 26.41
N GLU A 42 -13.45 3.90 25.41
CA GLU A 42 -12.02 3.64 25.61
C GLU A 42 -11.12 4.75 25.07
N ASP A 43 -10.02 4.96 25.79
CA ASP A 43 -8.96 5.89 25.38
C ASP A 43 -8.20 5.30 24.19
N CYS A 44 -8.33 5.93 23.03
CA CYS A 44 -7.63 5.58 21.80
C CYS A 44 -6.85 6.80 21.31
N GLN A 45 -5.54 6.68 21.17
CA GLN A 45 -4.63 7.75 20.75
C GLN A 45 -4.08 7.54 19.34
N LEU A 46 -4.09 6.29 18.86
CA LEU A 46 -3.64 5.92 17.52
C LEU A 46 -4.37 4.66 17.07
N GLN A 47 -4.88 4.67 15.85
CA GLN A 47 -5.48 3.50 15.21
C GLN A 47 -4.59 3.04 14.06
N ILE A 48 -4.23 1.75 14.05
CA ILE A 48 -3.56 1.09 12.92
C ILE A 48 -4.55 0.07 12.36
N ILE A 49 -5.09 0.38 11.18
CA ILE A 49 -6.01 -0.49 10.46
C ILE A 49 -5.18 -1.46 9.62
N VAL A 50 -5.31 -2.74 9.88
CA VAL A 50 -4.50 -3.79 9.26
C VAL A 50 -5.29 -4.48 8.16
N ASN A 51 -4.76 -4.44 6.94
CA ASN A 51 -5.23 -5.22 5.79
C ASN A 51 -6.74 -5.10 5.50
N PRO A 52 -7.37 -3.90 5.55
CA PRO A 52 -8.78 -3.75 5.21
C PRO A 52 -8.98 -3.91 3.70
N GLY A 53 -10.21 -4.26 3.30
CA GLY A 53 -10.60 -4.32 1.90
C GLY A 53 -10.60 -5.72 1.30
N PHE A 54 -10.79 -6.74 2.15
CA PHE A 54 -11.21 -8.07 1.69
C PHE A 54 -12.59 -7.96 1.04
N ASN A 55 -13.50 -7.17 1.64
CA ASN A 55 -14.77 -6.80 1.04
C ASN A 55 -15.01 -5.28 1.09
N VAL A 56 -15.95 -4.80 0.27
CA VAL A 56 -16.26 -3.37 0.10
C VAL A 56 -16.76 -2.73 1.39
N GLU A 57 -17.53 -3.47 2.20
CA GLU A 57 -18.14 -2.96 3.42
C GLU A 57 -17.08 -2.55 4.45
N GLU A 58 -15.94 -3.22 4.48
CA GLU A 58 -14.85 -2.86 5.39
C GLU A 58 -14.40 -1.41 5.16
N TRP A 59 -14.16 -1.01 3.91
CA TRP A 59 -13.78 0.37 3.59
C TRP A 59 -14.88 1.39 3.94
N ILE A 60 -16.15 1.03 3.74
CA ILE A 60 -17.28 1.91 4.03
C ILE A 60 -17.41 2.15 5.53
N VAL A 61 -17.25 1.10 6.34
CA VAL A 61 -17.44 1.21 7.79
C VAL A 61 -16.24 1.84 8.51
N LEU A 62 -15.04 1.87 7.89
CA LEU A 62 -13.86 2.53 8.48
C LEU A 62 -14.08 4.00 8.80
N GLU A 63 -14.92 4.70 8.03
CA GLU A 63 -15.27 6.10 8.31
C GLU A 63 -15.86 6.30 9.71
N LYS A 64 -16.53 5.27 10.26
CA LYS A 64 -17.13 5.30 11.61
C LYS A 64 -16.07 5.27 12.72
N LEU A 65 -14.85 4.84 12.41
CA LEU A 65 -13.72 4.85 13.34
C LEU A 65 -12.98 6.19 13.34
N ALA A 66 -13.20 7.02 12.33
CA ALA A 66 -12.49 8.28 12.20
C ALA A 66 -12.86 9.25 13.32
N ARG A 67 -11.84 9.79 13.97
CA ARG A 67 -11.95 10.84 14.98
C ARG A 67 -10.97 11.98 14.64
N PRO A 68 -11.36 13.24 14.78
CA PRO A 68 -10.47 14.37 14.45
C PRO A 68 -9.19 14.41 15.29
N ASP A 69 -9.26 13.88 16.51
CA ASP A 69 -8.20 13.89 17.53
C ASP A 69 -7.35 12.61 17.53
N VAL A 70 -7.70 11.59 16.72
CA VAL A 70 -7.02 10.30 16.70
C VAL A 70 -6.45 10.01 15.32
N PRO A 71 -5.13 10.00 15.16
CA PRO A 71 -4.50 9.59 13.91
C PRO A 71 -4.88 8.17 13.51
N MET A 72 -5.07 7.95 12.21
CA MET A 72 -5.35 6.64 11.62
C MET A 72 -4.29 6.29 10.59
N VAL A 73 -3.66 5.14 10.75
CA VAL A 73 -2.70 4.56 9.80
C VAL A 73 -3.33 3.32 9.17
N MET A 74 -3.26 3.20 7.86
CA MET A 74 -3.77 2.04 7.13
C MET A 74 -2.60 1.22 6.56
N LEU A 75 -2.48 -0.03 6.97
CA LEU A 75 -1.51 -0.98 6.44
C LEU A 75 -2.18 -1.89 5.42
N ASN A 76 -1.57 -2.02 4.23
CA ASN A 76 -2.07 -2.87 3.14
C ASN A 76 -3.53 -2.58 2.75
N GLY A 77 -3.95 -1.32 2.80
CA GLY A 77 -5.35 -0.91 2.63
C GLY A 77 -5.97 -1.23 1.27
N GLY A 78 -5.18 -1.67 0.29
CA GLY A 78 -5.68 -2.07 -1.02
C GLY A 78 -6.39 -0.96 -1.81
N LEU A 79 -6.18 0.31 -1.46
CA LEU A 79 -6.86 1.48 -2.04
C LEU A 79 -6.64 1.61 -3.56
N ASP A 80 -5.71 0.87 -4.13
CA ASP A 80 -5.50 0.75 -5.58
C ASP A 80 -6.71 0.20 -6.32
N LYS A 81 -7.42 -0.72 -5.71
CA LYS A 81 -8.65 -1.30 -6.26
C LYS A 81 -9.72 -0.24 -6.49
N LEU A 82 -9.72 0.82 -5.66
CA LEU A 82 -10.66 1.93 -5.77
C LEU A 82 -10.33 2.89 -6.92
N ARG A 83 -9.07 2.94 -7.36
CA ARG A 83 -8.61 3.83 -8.43
C ARG A 83 -8.78 3.19 -9.81
N GLY A 84 -8.67 1.88 -9.91
CA GLY A 84 -8.65 1.13 -11.17
C GLY A 84 -10.01 0.84 -11.81
N GLY A 85 -11.11 1.38 -11.28
CA GLY A 85 -12.45 1.09 -11.82
C GLY A 85 -12.94 -0.36 -11.56
N TYR A 86 -12.25 -1.09 -10.69
CA TYR A 86 -12.60 -2.46 -10.32
C TYR A 86 -14.01 -2.58 -9.72
N TYR A 87 -14.46 -1.52 -9.04
CA TYR A 87 -15.81 -1.42 -8.47
C TYR A 87 -16.62 -0.36 -9.23
N PRO A 88 -17.50 -0.71 -10.17
CA PRO A 88 -18.31 0.27 -10.89
C PRO A 88 -19.24 1.04 -9.94
N ARG A 89 -19.30 2.37 -10.09
CA ARG A 89 -20.06 3.26 -9.20
C ARG A 89 -21.54 2.89 -9.08
N ILE A 90 -22.13 2.40 -10.17
CA ILE A 90 -23.55 2.03 -10.21
C ILE A 90 -23.89 0.89 -9.24
N PHE A 91 -22.94 -0.02 -9.00
CA PHE A 91 -23.15 -1.16 -8.10
C PHE A 91 -22.63 -0.88 -6.67
N TYR A 92 -21.74 0.11 -6.50
CA TYR A 92 -21.12 0.40 -5.23
C TYR A 92 -21.20 1.90 -4.85
N PRO A 93 -22.41 2.51 -4.82
CA PRO A 93 -22.54 3.94 -4.55
C PRO A 93 -22.03 4.33 -3.15
N GLY A 94 -22.24 3.47 -2.14
CA GLY A 94 -21.74 3.68 -0.78
C GLY A 94 -20.23 3.78 -0.70
N LEU A 95 -19.52 2.93 -1.45
CA LEU A 95 -18.06 2.96 -1.54
C LEU A 95 -17.56 4.27 -2.15
N TYR A 96 -18.19 4.75 -3.22
CA TYR A 96 -17.82 6.02 -3.83
C TYR A 96 -18.07 7.21 -2.89
N ASN A 97 -19.14 7.19 -2.13
CA ASN A 97 -19.41 8.20 -1.13
C ASN A 97 -18.35 8.18 -0.01
N ALA A 98 -17.99 7.00 0.50
CA ALA A 98 -16.91 6.87 1.49
C ALA A 98 -15.56 7.29 0.92
N LYS A 99 -15.27 6.95 -0.35
CA LYS A 99 -14.06 7.39 -1.05
C LYS A 99 -13.95 8.91 -1.06
N GLU A 100 -15.00 9.62 -1.47
CA GLU A 100 -14.97 11.08 -1.62
C GLU A 100 -14.96 11.83 -0.28
N ARG A 101 -15.57 11.27 0.76
CA ARG A 101 -15.60 11.93 2.08
C ARG A 101 -14.39 11.58 2.94
N PHE A 102 -13.93 10.33 2.89
CA PHE A 102 -13.01 9.78 3.88
C PHE A 102 -11.73 9.19 3.25
N LEU A 103 -11.84 8.20 2.36
CA LEU A 103 -10.66 7.45 1.91
C LEU A 103 -9.67 8.27 1.09
N LYS A 104 -10.12 9.33 0.41
CA LYS A 104 -9.24 10.24 -0.33
C LYS A 104 -8.27 11.02 0.56
N ASN A 105 -8.57 11.15 1.85
CA ASN A 105 -7.75 11.90 2.81
C ASN A 105 -6.52 11.11 3.26
N PHE A 106 -6.44 9.80 2.95
CA PHE A 106 -5.25 9.02 3.23
C PHE A 106 -4.13 9.35 2.28
N GLU A 107 -3.03 9.84 2.83
CA GLU A 107 -1.79 10.00 2.09
C GLU A 107 -0.99 8.70 2.05
N THR A 108 -0.44 8.38 0.89
CA THR A 108 0.41 7.20 0.73
C THR A 108 1.80 7.49 1.27
N MET A 109 2.14 6.97 2.43
CA MET A 109 3.45 7.16 3.07
C MET A 109 4.49 6.17 2.53
N TYR A 110 4.10 4.93 2.28
CA TYR A 110 4.95 3.88 1.73
C TYR A 110 4.16 3.05 0.71
N TYR A 111 4.77 2.77 -0.42
CA TYR A 111 4.16 1.96 -1.47
C TYR A 111 5.22 1.18 -2.23
N LEU A 112 4.97 -0.11 -2.42
CA LEU A 112 5.76 -0.98 -3.26
C LEU A 112 4.82 -1.87 -4.09
N LYS A 113 4.90 -1.75 -5.40
CA LYS A 113 4.13 -2.57 -6.34
C LYS A 113 5.06 -3.20 -7.34
N ALA A 114 5.23 -4.51 -7.25
CA ALA A 114 6.02 -5.27 -8.23
C ALA A 114 5.36 -5.22 -9.62
N LEU A 115 6.21 -5.07 -10.64
CA LEU A 115 5.90 -5.07 -12.07
C LEU A 115 6.85 -6.03 -12.78
N PRO A 116 6.53 -6.47 -14.00
CA PRO A 116 7.52 -7.16 -14.84
C PRO A 116 8.77 -6.29 -15.02
N GLY A 117 9.92 -6.80 -14.60
CA GLY A 117 11.23 -6.12 -14.72
C GLY A 117 11.47 -4.94 -13.75
N GLY A 118 10.62 -4.71 -12.75
CA GLY A 118 10.81 -3.61 -11.82
C GLY A 118 9.68 -3.40 -10.83
N TRP A 119 9.49 -2.17 -10.37
CA TRP A 119 8.41 -1.80 -9.44
C TRP A 119 8.06 -0.31 -9.49
N ILE A 120 6.86 0.01 -9.03
CA ILE A 120 6.49 1.36 -8.60
C ILE A 120 6.77 1.45 -7.10
N PHE A 121 7.47 2.50 -6.70
CA PHE A 121 7.89 2.71 -5.31
C PHE A 121 7.55 4.12 -4.84
N ARG A 122 7.20 4.25 -3.58
CA ARG A 122 7.15 5.52 -2.86
C ARG A 122 7.52 5.32 -1.41
N LYS A 123 8.28 6.26 -0.90
CA LYS A 123 8.55 6.46 0.54
C LYS A 123 8.47 7.96 0.79
N ALA A 124 7.42 8.42 1.43
CA ALA A 124 7.28 9.85 1.75
C ALA A 124 8.44 10.36 2.63
N PRO A 125 8.92 11.58 2.42
CA PRO A 125 8.34 12.63 1.56
C PRO A 125 8.75 12.58 0.09
N GLU A 126 9.58 11.59 -0.32
CA GLU A 126 10.05 11.49 -1.69
C GLU A 126 8.90 11.26 -2.69
N ASP A 127 9.15 11.61 -3.95
CA ASP A 127 8.25 11.39 -5.07
C ASP A 127 8.05 9.90 -5.39
N TRP A 128 7.04 9.62 -6.19
CA TRP A 128 6.82 8.30 -6.76
C TRP A 128 7.92 7.97 -7.75
N GLN A 129 8.44 6.75 -7.68
CA GLN A 129 9.53 6.27 -8.50
C GLN A 129 9.10 5.06 -9.31
N ILE A 130 9.56 5.00 -10.57
CA ILE A 130 9.55 3.79 -11.37
C ILE A 130 10.98 3.27 -11.38
N VAL A 131 11.14 2.04 -10.94
CA VAL A 131 12.45 1.40 -10.74
C VAL A 131 12.52 0.15 -11.60
N SER A 132 13.63 -0.01 -12.36
CA SER A 132 13.95 -1.26 -13.06
C SER A 132 14.86 -2.14 -12.23
N ILE A 133 14.77 -3.45 -12.48
CA ILE A 133 15.73 -4.45 -11.99
C ILE A 133 16.59 -4.87 -13.17
N THR A 134 17.90 -4.74 -13.02
CA THR A 134 18.89 -5.26 -13.96
C THR A 134 19.67 -6.37 -13.26
N GLN A 135 20.00 -7.42 -14.00
CA GLN A 135 20.97 -8.42 -13.53
C GLN A 135 22.36 -7.96 -13.97
N GLU A 136 23.20 -7.61 -13.03
CA GLU A 136 24.62 -7.34 -13.29
C GLU A 136 25.44 -8.55 -12.87
N GLU A 137 26.30 -9.01 -13.77
CA GLU A 137 27.28 -10.02 -13.46
C GLU A 137 28.56 -9.35 -12.93
N LYS A 138 28.80 -9.40 -11.64
CA LYS A 138 30.05 -8.92 -11.03
C LYS A 138 30.84 -10.11 -10.50
N ARG A 139 32.02 -10.36 -11.07
CA ARG A 139 32.96 -11.41 -10.62
C ARG A 139 32.35 -12.82 -10.60
N GLY A 140 31.54 -13.17 -11.61
CA GLY A 140 30.88 -14.47 -11.70
C GLY A 140 29.67 -14.65 -10.76
N LEU A 141 29.28 -13.61 -10.04
CA LEU A 141 28.08 -13.61 -9.20
C LEU A 141 27.00 -12.74 -9.88
N LYS A 142 25.82 -13.33 -10.12
CA LYS A 142 24.65 -12.58 -10.59
C LYS A 142 24.09 -11.77 -9.42
N ALA A 143 24.26 -10.47 -9.46
CA ALA A 143 23.69 -9.54 -8.52
C ALA A 143 22.52 -8.79 -9.17
N ALA A 144 21.41 -8.66 -8.47
CA ALA A 144 20.33 -7.79 -8.92
C ALA A 144 20.69 -6.34 -8.57
N ALA A 145 20.75 -5.48 -9.57
CA ALA A 145 20.87 -4.04 -9.39
C ALA A 145 19.53 -3.38 -9.65
N SER A 146 19.22 -2.33 -8.91
CA SER A 146 18.02 -1.53 -9.13
C SER A 146 18.41 -0.12 -9.59
N ARG A 147 17.68 0.40 -10.57
CA ARG A 147 17.87 1.74 -11.10
C ARG A 147 16.55 2.51 -11.12
N VAL A 148 16.54 3.71 -10.57
CA VAL A 148 15.40 4.64 -10.71
C VAL A 148 15.40 5.16 -12.15
N LEU A 149 14.32 4.90 -12.88
CA LEU A 149 14.13 5.33 -14.27
C LEU A 149 13.52 6.73 -14.33
N THR A 150 12.56 6.99 -13.45
CA THR A 150 11.91 8.30 -13.38
C THR A 150 11.29 8.53 -12.01
N SER A 151 11.10 9.81 -11.65
CA SER A 151 10.36 10.26 -10.44
C SER A 151 9.25 11.20 -10.85
N THR A 152 8.10 11.11 -10.18
CA THR A 152 6.91 11.93 -10.46
C THR A 152 6.19 12.31 -9.17
N ALA A 153 5.67 13.53 -9.09
CA ALA A 153 4.89 13.97 -7.92
C ALA A 153 3.59 13.18 -7.77
N GLU A 154 2.99 12.77 -8.88
CA GLU A 154 1.77 11.96 -8.89
C GLU A 154 2.10 10.49 -9.12
N ARG A 155 1.23 9.63 -8.61
CA ARG A 155 1.36 8.20 -8.79
C ARG A 155 1.28 7.81 -10.27
N PRO A 156 2.30 7.09 -10.81
CA PRO A 156 2.26 6.61 -12.19
C PRO A 156 1.14 5.59 -12.40
N GLU A 157 0.54 5.63 -13.58
CA GLU A 157 -0.36 4.57 -14.02
C GLU A 157 0.40 3.28 -14.27
N TYR A 158 -0.24 2.14 -13.97
CA TYR A 158 0.34 0.81 -14.09
C TYR A 158 0.91 0.52 -15.48
N ASN A 159 0.08 0.71 -16.53
CA ASN A 159 0.50 0.45 -17.91
C ASN A 159 1.61 1.40 -18.39
N LYS A 160 1.59 2.66 -17.93
CA LYS A 160 2.65 3.62 -18.23
C LYS A 160 3.99 3.20 -17.60
N ALA A 161 3.94 2.74 -16.35
CA ALA A 161 5.14 2.27 -15.65
C ALA A 161 5.75 1.03 -16.33
N ILE A 162 4.93 0.05 -16.75
CA ILE A 162 5.41 -1.11 -17.51
C ILE A 162 6.12 -0.68 -18.79
N LYS A 163 5.51 0.20 -19.59
CA LYS A 163 6.14 0.69 -20.83
C LYS A 163 7.48 1.37 -20.61
N ILE A 164 7.63 2.12 -19.52
CA ILE A 164 8.91 2.78 -19.18
C ILE A 164 9.97 1.73 -18.84
N ILE A 165 9.61 0.69 -18.06
CA ILE A 165 10.53 -0.39 -17.69
C ILE A 165 10.96 -1.18 -18.93
N GLU A 166 10.00 -1.52 -19.81
CA GLU A 166 10.30 -2.24 -21.06
C GLU A 166 11.18 -1.44 -22.01
N ALA A 167 10.99 -0.13 -22.12
CA ALA A 167 11.83 0.74 -22.93
C ALA A 167 13.27 0.75 -22.41
N ALA A 168 13.45 0.93 -21.10
CA ALA A 168 14.76 0.90 -20.47
C ALA A 168 15.48 -0.45 -20.64
N ALA A 169 14.73 -1.56 -20.60
CA ALA A 169 15.29 -2.89 -20.83
C ALA A 169 15.78 -3.08 -22.28
N ARG A 170 15.05 -2.56 -23.28
CA ARG A 170 15.45 -2.59 -24.70
C ARG A 170 16.71 -1.77 -24.93
N GLU A 171 16.77 -0.55 -24.40
CA GLU A 171 17.95 0.32 -24.50
C GLU A 171 19.21 -0.35 -23.91
N ALA A 172 19.07 -1.01 -22.77
CA ALA A 172 20.18 -1.73 -22.15
C ALA A 172 20.66 -2.92 -22.99
N GLN A 173 19.77 -3.63 -23.68
CA GLN A 173 20.14 -4.73 -24.59
C GLN A 173 20.83 -4.23 -25.84
N GLN A 174 20.41 -3.12 -26.45
CA GLN A 174 21.05 -2.51 -27.62
C GLN A 174 22.45 -2.04 -27.29
N SER A 175 22.64 -1.37 -26.17
CA SER A 175 23.95 -0.89 -25.72
C SER A 175 24.95 -2.03 -25.42
N ALA A 176 24.46 -3.21 -25.05
CA ALA A 176 25.31 -4.38 -24.83
C ALA A 176 25.72 -5.06 -26.14
N GLY A 177 24.88 -5.02 -27.19
CA GLY A 177 25.18 -5.60 -28.51
C GLY A 177 26.19 -4.77 -29.32
N ASP A 178 26.12 -3.45 -29.23
CA ASP A 178 27.04 -2.55 -29.96
C ASP A 178 28.47 -2.58 -29.41
N GLY A 179 28.71 -3.17 -28.24
CA GLY A 179 30.03 -3.30 -27.62
C GLY A 179 30.81 -4.57 -28.04
N GLU A 180 30.13 -5.59 -28.57
CA GLU A 180 30.77 -6.85 -28.98
C GLU A 180 31.33 -6.84 -30.42
N ASP A 181 30.92 -5.86 -31.26
CA ASP A 181 31.38 -5.76 -32.67
C ASP A 181 32.63 -4.88 -32.84
N MET A 182 33.30 -4.45 -31.77
CA MET A 182 34.47 -3.58 -31.81
C MET A 182 35.79 -4.21 -31.29
N GLU A 183 35.88 -5.54 -31.15
CA GLU A 183 37.13 -6.21 -30.82
C GLU A 183 37.69 -7.05 -32.03
#